data_b04ad71867b68b41b901cf4b8d32039f
#
_entry.id   b04ad71867b68b41b901cf4b8d32039f
#
_cell.length_a   1.000
_cell.length_b   1.000
_cell.length_c   1.000
_cell.angle_alpha   90.00
_cell.angle_beta   90.00
_cell.angle_gamma   90.00
#
_symmetry.space_group_name_H-M   'P 1'
#
loop_
_entity.id
_entity.type
_entity.pdbx_description
1 polymer ?
#
loop_
_entity_poly.entity_id
_entity_poly.type
_entity_poly.pdbx_seq_one_letter_code
_entity_poly.pdbx_strand_id
1 'polypeptide(L)'
;VGISAATTTAALYGCGSGTKSSQGRNASSPVPTDQMTYRSVGGIKDKVSLLGYGCMRWPTVPSPEGKGDLINQEAVNELVDYAIAHGVNYFDTSPVYVQGWSEKATGIALKRHPREKLYIATKLSNFSNFSRENSLAMYHQSFKDMQVEYFDYYLLHAIGGGGMKVFNERYIDNGMLDFLLKEREAGRIRHLGWSFHGDVEVFDQVLAMHDTVKWDFVQIQLNYVDWRHATGNNVNAEYLYGELAKRNIA
;
A
#
# COMPACT_ATOMS: atom_id res chain seq x y z
N VAL A 1 -31.59 46.07 -46.20
CA VAL A 1 -32.38 47.17 -45.66
C VAL A 1 -32.80 46.86 -44.27
N GLY A 2 -32.44 47.70 -43.25
CA GLY A 2 -32.99 47.67 -41.91
C GLY A 2 -31.95 47.30 -40.85
N ILE A 3 -31.13 48.28 -40.40
CA ILE A 3 -30.29 48.23 -39.24
C ILE A 3 -31.13 48.76 -38.08
N SER A 4 -31.24 48.02 -36.98
CA SER A 4 -31.76 48.57 -35.70
C SER A 4 -30.69 48.39 -34.65
N ALA A 5 -30.23 49.54 -34.16
CA ALA A 5 -29.29 49.67 -33.04
C ALA A 5 -30.06 49.58 -31.71
N ALA A 6 -29.57 48.72 -30.80
CA ALA A 6 -30.03 48.67 -29.43
C ALA A 6 -28.95 49.27 -28.51
N THR A 7 -29.28 50.37 -27.86
CA THR A 7 -28.51 51.09 -26.88
C THR A 7 -28.51 50.36 -25.53
N THR A 8 -27.35 50.01 -25.03
CA THR A 8 -27.17 49.44 -23.67
C THR A 8 -26.78 50.56 -22.69
N THR A 9 -27.64 50.81 -21.74
CA THR A 9 -27.41 51.72 -20.62
C THR A 9 -26.55 51.05 -19.54
N ALA A 10 -25.38 51.60 -19.27
CA ALA A 10 -24.52 51.18 -18.18
C ALA A 10 -25.01 51.81 -16.87
N ALA A 11 -25.37 51.03 -15.90
CA ALA A 11 -25.63 51.46 -14.52
C ALA A 11 -24.36 51.21 -13.69
N LEU A 12 -23.76 52.30 -13.25
CA LEU A 12 -22.68 52.33 -12.25
C LEU A 12 -23.30 52.11 -10.86
N TYR A 13 -22.92 51.00 -10.21
CA TYR A 13 -23.17 50.78 -8.80
C TYR A 13 -21.87 50.92 -8.03
N GLY A 14 -21.92 51.76 -6.98
CA GLY A 14 -20.80 52.20 -6.18
C GLY A 14 -20.22 51.12 -5.28
N CYS A 15 -18.92 51.25 -5.01
CA CYS A 15 -18.16 50.49 -4.02
C CYS A 15 -18.71 50.72 -2.60
N GLY A 16 -19.34 49.69 -2.05
CA GLY A 16 -19.57 49.59 -0.62
C GLY A 16 -18.50 48.63 -0.05
N SER A 17 -17.60 49.17 0.78
CA SER A 17 -16.65 48.38 1.55
C SER A 17 -17.37 47.63 2.68
N GLY A 18 -17.85 46.44 2.37
CA GLY A 18 -18.36 45.50 3.38
C GLY A 18 -17.30 44.48 3.70
N THR A 19 -16.72 44.52 4.88
CA THR A 19 -15.97 43.46 5.51
C THR A 19 -16.83 42.20 5.58
N LYS A 20 -16.65 41.28 4.62
CA LYS A 20 -17.24 39.94 4.73
C LYS A 20 -16.46 39.16 5.79
N SER A 21 -17.09 39.02 6.94
CA SER A 21 -16.73 37.99 7.92
C SER A 21 -16.55 36.65 7.21
N SER A 22 -15.46 36.00 7.51
CA SER A 22 -15.21 34.61 7.12
C SER A 22 -16.36 33.74 7.61
N GLN A 23 -17.33 33.46 6.73
CA GLN A 23 -18.33 32.44 7.01
C GLN A 23 -17.58 31.11 7.21
N GLY A 24 -17.83 30.50 8.36
CA GLY A 24 -17.26 29.25 8.79
C GLY A 24 -17.39 28.20 7.69
N ARG A 25 -16.32 27.45 7.52
CA ARG A 25 -16.36 26.19 6.76
C ARG A 25 -17.54 25.42 7.32
N ASN A 26 -18.51 25.09 6.47
CA ASN A 26 -19.56 24.17 6.82
C ASN A 26 -18.88 22.95 7.42
N ALA A 27 -19.17 22.66 8.68
CA ALA A 27 -18.76 21.40 9.28
C ALA A 27 -19.32 20.31 8.38
N SER A 28 -18.44 19.64 7.64
CA SER A 28 -18.82 18.48 6.82
C SER A 28 -19.51 17.49 7.78
N SER A 29 -20.64 16.93 7.36
CA SER A 29 -21.29 15.87 8.13
C SER A 29 -20.24 14.81 8.47
N PRO A 30 -20.25 14.26 9.70
CA PRO A 30 -19.26 13.27 10.09
C PRO A 30 -19.27 12.11 9.11
N VAL A 31 -18.08 11.64 8.70
CA VAL A 31 -17.95 10.48 7.82
C VAL A 31 -18.56 9.27 8.52
N PRO A 32 -19.47 8.51 7.88
CA PRO A 32 -20.06 7.32 8.48
C PRO A 32 -19.00 6.28 8.87
N THR A 33 -19.17 5.61 10.00
CA THR A 33 -18.24 4.60 10.51
C THR A 33 -18.67 3.16 10.18
N ASP A 34 -19.86 2.96 9.60
CA ASP A 34 -20.51 1.68 9.36
C ASP A 34 -20.69 1.32 7.87
N GLN A 35 -20.05 2.06 6.97
CA GLN A 35 -20.25 1.92 5.53
C GLN A 35 -19.07 1.27 4.78
N MET A 36 -18.08 0.70 5.50
CA MET A 36 -16.96 0.02 4.86
C MET A 36 -17.42 -1.23 4.14
N THR A 37 -17.00 -1.37 2.90
CA THR A 37 -17.20 -2.58 2.12
C THR A 37 -16.03 -3.54 2.33
N TYR A 38 -16.33 -4.81 2.60
CA TYR A 38 -15.35 -5.88 2.76
C TYR A 38 -15.47 -6.87 1.61
N ARG A 39 -14.33 -7.39 1.16
CA ARG A 39 -14.26 -8.40 0.09
C ARG A 39 -13.29 -9.52 0.46
N SER A 40 -13.62 -10.72 -0.01
CA SER A 40 -12.67 -11.82 -0.16
C SER A 40 -12.29 -11.91 -1.63
N VAL A 41 -11.03 -12.15 -1.94
CA VAL A 41 -10.51 -12.15 -3.33
C VAL A 41 -9.74 -13.44 -3.59
N GLY A 42 -9.91 -14.01 -4.77
CA GLY A 42 -9.26 -15.25 -5.16
C GLY A 42 -9.54 -16.39 -4.18
N GLY A 43 -8.54 -17.20 -3.87
CA GLY A 43 -8.61 -18.30 -2.90
C GLY A 43 -8.61 -17.86 -1.44
N ILE A 44 -8.39 -16.57 -1.14
CA ILE A 44 -8.29 -16.04 0.23
C ILE A 44 -9.70 -15.76 0.78
N LYS A 45 -9.99 -16.30 1.97
CA LYS A 45 -11.29 -16.15 2.63
C LYS A 45 -11.38 -14.92 3.54
N ASP A 46 -10.27 -14.24 3.77
CA ASP A 46 -10.21 -13.06 4.62
C ASP A 46 -11.16 -11.97 4.14
N LYS A 47 -11.86 -11.35 5.07
CA LYS A 47 -12.74 -10.21 4.81
C LYS A 47 -11.96 -8.92 4.93
N VAL A 48 -11.28 -8.54 3.86
CA VAL A 48 -10.44 -7.33 3.81
C VAL A 48 -11.28 -6.12 3.42
N SER A 49 -11.05 -4.99 4.10
CA SER A 49 -11.67 -3.72 3.73
C SER A 49 -11.26 -3.31 2.31
N LEU A 50 -12.23 -2.82 1.53
CA LEU A 50 -11.97 -2.38 0.15
C LEU A 50 -10.94 -1.26 0.09
N LEU A 51 -10.89 -0.42 1.13
CA LEU A 51 -9.83 0.55 1.35
C LEU A 51 -8.79 -0.03 2.31
N GLY A 52 -7.59 -0.29 1.83
CA GLY A 52 -6.42 -0.60 2.65
C GLY A 52 -5.64 0.67 3.00
N TYR A 53 -4.94 0.66 4.13
CA TYR A 53 -4.11 1.78 4.56
C TYR A 53 -2.65 1.55 4.16
N GLY A 54 -2.14 2.39 3.25
CA GLY A 54 -0.72 2.39 2.85
C GLY A 54 0.15 3.19 3.83
N CYS A 55 1.09 2.52 4.48
CA CYS A 55 1.94 3.09 5.52
C CYS A 55 3.24 3.74 5.00
N MET A 56 3.36 3.97 3.70
CA MET A 56 4.57 4.49 3.07
C MET A 56 4.84 5.98 3.38
N ARG A 57 3.82 6.73 3.80
CA ARG A 57 3.89 8.19 3.95
C ARG A 57 3.38 8.65 5.31
N TRP A 58 3.96 8.10 6.37
CA TRP A 58 3.64 8.55 7.72
C TRP A 58 4.03 10.02 7.94
N PRO A 59 3.28 10.76 8.75
CA PRO A 59 3.63 12.13 9.13
C PRO A 59 4.99 12.18 9.82
N THR A 60 5.77 13.20 9.47
CA THR A 60 7.06 13.48 10.07
C THR A 60 7.10 14.90 10.62
N VAL A 61 8.04 15.15 11.51
CA VAL A 61 8.37 16.47 12.05
C VAL A 61 9.87 16.73 11.89
N PRO A 62 10.32 17.96 11.70
CA PRO A 62 11.73 18.28 11.65
C PRO A 62 12.46 17.79 12.90
N SER A 63 13.62 17.17 12.73
CA SER A 63 14.48 16.79 13.85
C SER A 63 14.97 18.04 14.59
N PRO A 64 14.93 18.09 15.94
CA PRO A 64 15.52 19.18 16.73
C PRO A 64 17.01 19.38 16.45
N GLU A 65 17.71 18.35 16.00
CA GLU A 65 19.14 18.40 15.67
C GLU A 65 19.40 18.90 14.23
N GLY A 66 18.36 19.23 13.46
CA GLY A 66 18.46 19.68 12.07
C GLY A 66 18.93 18.61 11.10
N LYS A 67 18.88 17.35 11.48
CA LYS A 67 19.29 16.19 10.66
C LYS A 67 18.10 15.32 10.30
N GLY A 68 17.49 15.60 9.15
CA GLY A 68 16.35 14.84 8.63
C GLY A 68 15.06 15.06 9.42
N ASP A 69 14.08 14.22 9.15
CA ASP A 69 12.78 14.24 9.79
C ASP A 69 12.61 13.04 10.71
N LEU A 70 11.87 13.24 11.80
CA LEU A 70 11.46 12.19 12.74
C LEU A 70 10.00 11.82 12.51
N ILE A 71 9.62 10.59 12.80
CA ILE A 71 8.22 10.18 12.80
C ILE A 71 7.43 10.98 13.86
N ASN A 72 6.30 11.54 13.44
CA ASN A 72 5.30 12.04 14.35
C ASN A 72 4.39 10.90 14.81
N GLN A 73 4.83 10.16 15.82
CA GLN A 73 4.12 8.95 16.28
C GLN A 73 2.69 9.25 16.77
N GLU A 74 2.44 10.41 17.37
CA GLU A 74 1.11 10.81 17.82
C GLU A 74 0.16 10.95 16.63
N ALA A 75 0.57 11.67 15.59
CA ALA A 75 -0.21 11.79 14.37
C ALA A 75 -0.40 10.44 13.65
N VAL A 76 0.59 9.54 13.67
CA VAL A 76 0.43 8.18 13.16
C VAL A 76 -0.64 7.42 13.94
N ASN A 77 -0.63 7.51 15.27
CA ASN A 77 -1.62 6.86 16.12
C ASN A 77 -3.03 7.36 15.83
N GLU A 78 -3.21 8.70 15.72
CA GLU A 78 -4.51 9.30 15.40
C GLU A 78 -5.03 8.86 14.02
N LEU A 79 -4.17 8.80 13.01
CA LEU A 79 -4.54 8.35 11.68
C LEU A 79 -4.96 6.88 11.66
N VAL A 80 -4.25 6.02 12.39
CA VAL A 80 -4.58 4.59 12.51
C VAL A 80 -5.90 4.41 13.26
N ASP A 81 -6.09 5.13 14.40
CA ASP A 81 -7.33 5.08 15.16
C ASP A 81 -8.54 5.51 14.31
N TYR A 82 -8.37 6.60 13.56
CA TYR A 82 -9.39 7.09 12.65
C TYR A 82 -9.72 6.06 11.55
N ALA A 83 -8.70 5.48 10.92
CA ALA A 83 -8.88 4.48 9.87
C ALA A 83 -9.64 3.24 10.39
N ILE A 84 -9.24 2.73 11.55
CA ILE A 84 -9.89 1.56 12.16
C ILE A 84 -11.33 1.88 12.58
N ALA A 85 -11.57 3.05 13.17
CA ALA A 85 -12.92 3.50 13.54
C ALA A 85 -13.85 3.59 12.32
N HIS A 86 -13.30 3.80 11.12
CA HIS A 86 -14.06 3.82 9.84
C HIS A 86 -14.02 2.50 9.07
N GLY A 87 -13.61 1.41 9.72
CA GLY A 87 -13.71 0.05 9.20
C GLY A 87 -12.51 -0.41 8.37
N VAL A 88 -11.41 0.35 8.29
CA VAL A 88 -10.17 -0.14 7.67
C VAL A 88 -9.58 -1.23 8.55
N ASN A 89 -9.31 -2.40 7.95
CA ASN A 89 -8.71 -3.51 8.66
C ASN A 89 -7.43 -4.07 7.99
N TYR A 90 -6.98 -3.48 6.87
CA TYR A 90 -5.78 -3.88 6.14
C TYR A 90 -4.74 -2.76 6.14
N PHE A 91 -3.54 -3.05 6.64
CA PHE A 91 -2.42 -2.10 6.74
C PHE A 91 -1.19 -2.66 6.02
N ASP A 92 -0.69 -1.90 5.04
CA ASP A 92 0.44 -2.28 4.19
C ASP A 92 1.67 -1.45 4.47
N THR A 93 2.75 -2.08 4.89
CA THR A 93 4.04 -1.44 5.20
C THR A 93 5.21 -2.12 4.49
N SER A 94 6.43 -1.68 4.81
CA SER A 94 7.68 -2.26 4.35
C SER A 94 8.84 -1.75 5.20
N PRO A 95 9.90 -2.54 5.42
CA PRO A 95 11.09 -2.14 6.17
C PRO A 95 11.85 -0.95 5.58
N VAL A 96 11.61 -0.60 4.30
CA VAL A 96 12.28 0.54 3.64
C VAL A 96 11.42 1.80 3.57
N TYR A 97 10.16 1.75 3.98
CA TYR A 97 9.28 2.91 3.94
C TYR A 97 9.64 3.93 5.02
N VAL A 98 9.47 5.21 4.70
CA VAL A 98 9.82 6.33 5.59
C VAL A 98 11.22 6.15 6.17
N GLN A 99 12.21 5.93 5.29
CA GLN A 99 13.64 5.75 5.66
C GLN A 99 13.87 4.65 6.72
N GLY A 100 13.04 3.58 6.69
CA GLY A 100 13.14 2.45 7.61
C GLY A 100 12.32 2.57 8.90
N TRP A 101 11.55 3.65 9.07
CA TRP A 101 10.77 3.87 10.29
C TRP A 101 9.33 3.37 10.22
N SER A 102 8.83 3.03 9.02
CA SER A 102 7.41 2.73 8.84
C SER A 102 6.92 1.53 9.64
N GLU A 103 7.63 0.41 9.63
CA GLU A 103 7.23 -0.79 10.37
C GLU A 103 7.11 -0.50 11.86
N LYS A 104 8.13 0.14 12.44
CA LYS A 104 8.14 0.47 13.87
C LYS A 104 6.99 1.40 14.24
N ALA A 105 6.76 2.46 13.45
CA ALA A 105 5.68 3.40 13.71
C ALA A 105 4.30 2.74 13.57
N THR A 106 4.14 1.89 12.54
CA THR A 106 2.91 1.13 12.31
C THR A 106 2.67 0.13 13.45
N GLY A 107 3.70 -0.61 13.87
CA GLY A 107 3.61 -1.58 14.95
C GLY A 107 3.19 -0.95 16.27
N ILE A 108 3.76 0.20 16.64
CA ILE A 108 3.37 0.96 17.84
C ILE A 108 1.89 1.36 17.77
N ALA A 109 1.43 1.84 16.63
CA ALA A 109 0.04 2.28 16.46
C ALA A 109 -0.94 1.10 16.49
N LEU A 110 -0.67 0.02 15.73
CA LEU A 110 -1.57 -1.14 15.62
C LEU A 110 -1.64 -1.97 16.90
N LYS A 111 -0.58 -2.03 17.70
CA LYS A 111 -0.58 -2.75 18.99
C LYS A 111 -1.64 -2.25 19.98
N ARG A 112 -2.17 -1.06 19.78
CA ARG A 112 -3.24 -0.46 20.59
C ARG A 112 -4.62 -1.06 20.28
N HIS A 113 -4.71 -1.88 19.22
CA HIS A 113 -5.94 -2.49 18.72
C HIS A 113 -5.88 -4.02 18.77
N PRO A 114 -7.03 -4.71 18.84
CA PRO A 114 -7.07 -6.17 18.82
C PRO A 114 -6.46 -6.75 17.54
N ARG A 115 -5.39 -7.54 17.68
CA ARG A 115 -4.60 -8.07 16.55
C ARG A 115 -5.43 -8.91 15.59
N GLU A 116 -6.38 -9.67 16.11
CA GLU A 116 -7.24 -10.59 15.36
C GLU A 116 -8.27 -9.89 14.46
N LYS A 117 -8.43 -8.56 14.63
CA LYS A 117 -9.31 -7.73 13.77
C LYS A 117 -8.56 -7.07 12.63
N LEU A 118 -7.26 -7.27 12.54
CA LEU A 118 -6.39 -6.57 11.61
C LEU A 118 -5.70 -7.55 10.66
N TYR A 119 -5.53 -7.14 9.44
CA TYR A 119 -4.67 -7.77 8.45
C TYR A 119 -3.44 -6.90 8.22
N ILE A 120 -2.27 -7.46 8.45
CA ILE A 120 -0.99 -6.74 8.38
C ILE A 120 -0.16 -7.32 7.25
N ALA A 121 0.24 -6.44 6.32
CA ALA A 121 1.11 -6.76 5.21
C ALA A 121 2.47 -6.08 5.35
N THR A 122 3.56 -6.85 5.17
CA THR A 122 4.91 -6.31 4.99
C THR A 122 5.68 -7.07 3.91
N LYS A 123 6.92 -6.67 3.64
CA LYS A 123 7.63 -7.08 2.43
C LYS A 123 9.11 -7.37 2.69
N LEU A 124 9.68 -8.35 1.99
CA LEU A 124 11.13 -8.53 1.95
C LEU A 124 11.75 -7.56 0.94
N SER A 125 12.38 -6.51 1.44
CA SER A 125 12.88 -5.36 0.65
C SER A 125 14.41 -5.32 0.54
N ASN A 126 15.03 -6.46 0.29
CA ASN A 126 16.48 -6.65 0.19
C ASN A 126 17.08 -6.06 -1.11
N PHE A 127 16.85 -4.77 -1.39
CA PHE A 127 17.21 -4.13 -2.66
C PHE A 127 18.70 -3.87 -2.85
N SER A 128 19.45 -3.63 -1.78
CA SER A 128 20.86 -3.25 -1.84
C SER A 128 21.83 -4.37 -1.46
N ASN A 129 21.35 -5.38 -0.76
CA ASN A 129 22.13 -6.54 -0.35
C ASN A 129 21.27 -7.80 -0.42
N PHE A 130 21.57 -8.65 -1.40
CA PHE A 130 20.81 -9.87 -1.68
C PHE A 130 21.28 -11.08 -0.85
N SER A 131 22.27 -10.90 0.03
CA SER A 131 22.75 -12.02 0.83
C SER A 131 21.64 -12.62 1.69
N ARG A 132 21.72 -13.93 1.90
CA ARG A 132 20.79 -14.65 2.77
C ARG A 132 20.80 -14.08 4.19
N GLU A 133 21.98 -13.78 4.71
CA GLU A 133 22.15 -13.21 6.05
C GLU A 133 21.39 -11.88 6.21
N ASN A 134 21.58 -10.94 5.28
CA ASN A 134 20.86 -9.66 5.29
C ASN A 134 19.36 -9.86 5.17
N SER A 135 18.93 -10.76 4.28
CA SER A 135 17.50 -11.00 4.05
C SER A 135 16.82 -11.63 5.27
N LEU A 136 17.49 -12.56 5.97
CA LEU A 136 17.00 -13.13 7.22
C LEU A 136 16.98 -12.09 8.35
N ALA A 137 18.02 -11.25 8.46
CA ALA A 137 18.05 -10.17 9.44
C ALA A 137 16.88 -9.21 9.24
N MET A 138 16.61 -8.80 7.99
CA MET A 138 15.47 -7.94 7.64
C MET A 138 14.14 -8.62 7.98
N TYR A 139 13.96 -9.88 7.62
CA TYR A 139 12.76 -10.65 7.94
C TYR A 139 12.48 -10.66 9.45
N HIS A 140 13.47 -11.02 10.26
CA HIS A 140 13.31 -11.06 11.71
C HIS A 140 13.16 -9.68 12.35
N GLN A 141 13.77 -8.64 11.75
CA GLN A 141 13.61 -7.28 12.25
C GLN A 141 12.18 -6.77 12.03
N SER A 142 11.54 -7.12 10.91
CA SER A 142 10.14 -6.76 10.66
C SER A 142 9.20 -7.25 11.77
N PHE A 143 9.38 -8.47 12.29
CA PHE A 143 8.58 -8.97 13.42
C PHE A 143 8.78 -8.14 14.69
N LYS A 144 10.02 -7.74 14.98
CA LYS A 144 10.35 -6.93 16.15
C LYS A 144 9.76 -5.53 16.05
N ASP A 145 9.92 -4.89 14.88
CA ASP A 145 9.45 -3.54 14.65
C ASP A 145 7.92 -3.46 14.63
N MET A 146 7.27 -4.42 13.98
CA MET A 146 5.81 -4.52 13.95
C MET A 146 5.20 -5.07 15.25
N GLN A 147 6.01 -5.64 16.14
CA GLN A 147 5.59 -6.24 17.42
C GLN A 147 4.51 -7.32 17.24
N VAL A 148 4.69 -8.20 16.25
CA VAL A 148 3.75 -9.27 15.91
C VAL A 148 4.42 -10.65 15.93
N GLU A 149 3.63 -11.70 16.09
CA GLU A 149 4.09 -13.10 16.02
C GLU A 149 3.88 -13.72 14.64
N TYR A 150 3.00 -13.13 13.82
CA TYR A 150 2.72 -13.54 12.45
C TYR A 150 2.31 -12.34 11.60
N PHE A 151 2.57 -12.46 10.29
CA PHE A 151 2.02 -11.57 9.27
C PHE A 151 0.87 -12.25 8.55
N ASP A 152 -0.20 -11.49 8.29
CA ASP A 152 -1.31 -12.00 7.48
C ASP A 152 -0.89 -12.09 6.01
N TYR A 153 -0.16 -11.08 5.53
CA TYR A 153 0.32 -10.97 4.15
C TYR A 153 1.81 -10.65 4.13
N TYR A 154 2.60 -11.47 3.44
CA TYR A 154 4.02 -11.22 3.27
C TYR A 154 4.38 -11.21 1.80
N LEU A 155 5.11 -10.19 1.32
CA LEU A 155 5.37 -9.98 -0.09
C LEU A 155 6.87 -10.06 -0.42
N LEU A 156 7.18 -10.66 -1.55
CA LEU A 156 8.42 -10.37 -2.26
C LEU A 156 8.28 -8.96 -2.86
N HIS A 157 9.17 -8.03 -2.47
CA HIS A 157 8.97 -6.61 -2.76
C HIS A 157 9.45 -6.20 -4.15
N ALA A 158 8.57 -5.51 -4.91
CA ALA A 158 8.86 -4.87 -6.18
C ALA A 158 9.53 -5.81 -7.21
N ILE A 159 8.83 -6.91 -7.53
CA ILE A 159 9.25 -7.82 -8.57
C ILE A 159 9.13 -7.12 -9.93
N GLY A 160 10.11 -7.34 -10.81
CA GLY A 160 10.17 -6.77 -12.16
C GLY A 160 11.39 -5.89 -12.40
N GLY A 161 11.82 -5.11 -11.42
CA GLY A 161 13.04 -4.32 -11.52
C GLY A 161 14.29 -5.20 -11.68
N GLY A 162 15.04 -5.02 -12.77
CA GLY A 162 16.22 -5.81 -13.10
C GLY A 162 15.91 -7.20 -13.69
N GLY A 163 14.67 -7.49 -14.01
CA GLY A 163 14.25 -8.73 -14.67
C GLY A 163 14.39 -9.97 -13.79
N MET A 164 14.30 -11.14 -14.43
CA MET A 164 14.41 -12.44 -13.75
C MET A 164 15.78 -12.68 -13.11
N LYS A 165 16.83 -12.07 -13.63
CA LYS A 165 18.17 -12.17 -13.02
C LYS A 165 18.14 -11.67 -11.58
N VAL A 166 17.61 -10.45 -11.36
CA VAL A 166 17.53 -9.86 -10.02
C VAL A 166 16.52 -10.63 -9.14
N PHE A 167 15.45 -11.13 -9.70
CA PHE A 167 14.52 -12.00 -8.97
C PHE A 167 15.24 -13.24 -8.44
N ASN A 168 16.01 -13.93 -9.28
CA ASN A 168 16.75 -15.12 -8.89
C ASN A 168 17.79 -14.83 -7.80
N GLU A 169 18.59 -13.79 -7.97
CA GLU A 169 19.59 -13.39 -6.99
C GLU A 169 18.97 -13.02 -5.61
N ARG A 170 17.79 -12.37 -5.62
CA ARG A 170 17.11 -11.93 -4.40
C ARG A 170 16.39 -13.05 -3.66
N TYR A 171 15.90 -14.07 -4.34
CA TYR A 171 14.96 -15.02 -3.75
C TYR A 171 15.28 -16.49 -3.99
N ILE A 172 15.87 -16.85 -5.15
CA ILE A 172 16.16 -18.24 -5.50
C ILE A 172 17.56 -18.64 -5.06
N ASP A 173 18.58 -17.95 -5.58
CA ASP A 173 19.99 -18.31 -5.40
C ASP A 173 20.42 -18.21 -3.93
N ASN A 174 19.84 -17.29 -3.19
CA ASN A 174 20.08 -17.13 -1.75
C ASN A 174 19.16 -18.02 -0.88
N GLY A 175 18.25 -18.81 -1.47
CA GLY A 175 17.34 -19.72 -0.78
C GLY A 175 16.28 -19.01 0.08
N MET A 176 15.99 -17.73 -0.18
CA MET A 176 14.97 -17.01 0.60
C MET A 176 13.56 -17.44 0.25
N LEU A 177 13.26 -17.79 -1.00
CA LEU A 177 11.92 -18.29 -1.34
C LEU A 177 11.59 -19.57 -0.55
N ASP A 178 12.52 -20.53 -0.51
CA ASP A 178 12.34 -21.76 0.27
C ASP A 178 12.15 -21.49 1.76
N PHE A 179 12.88 -20.51 2.29
CA PHE A 179 12.72 -20.08 3.68
C PHE A 179 11.31 -19.53 3.92
N LEU A 180 10.83 -18.61 3.07
CA LEU A 180 9.50 -18.00 3.21
C LEU A 180 8.37 -19.02 3.05
N LEU A 181 8.54 -20.03 2.19
CA LEU A 181 7.60 -21.15 2.08
C LEU A 181 7.49 -21.93 3.40
N LYS A 182 8.63 -22.21 4.05
CA LYS A 182 8.65 -22.87 5.38
C LYS A 182 8.02 -21.99 6.45
N GLU A 183 8.21 -20.67 6.38
CA GLU A 183 7.57 -19.72 7.31
C GLU A 183 6.05 -19.68 7.11
N ARG A 184 5.56 -19.84 5.87
CA ARG A 184 4.13 -20.01 5.58
C ARG A 184 3.59 -21.33 6.12
N GLU A 185 4.28 -22.43 5.91
CA GLU A 185 3.90 -23.73 6.48
C GLU A 185 3.86 -23.71 8.03
N ALA A 186 4.78 -22.97 8.65
CA ALA A 186 4.84 -22.78 10.09
C ALA A 186 3.80 -21.79 10.65
N GLY A 187 3.03 -21.12 9.78
CA GLY A 187 1.99 -20.17 10.15
C GLY A 187 2.48 -18.78 10.59
N ARG A 188 3.79 -18.49 10.46
CA ARG A 188 4.32 -17.15 10.71
C ARG A 188 4.02 -16.18 9.55
N ILE A 189 3.77 -16.72 8.38
CA ILE A 189 3.20 -16.03 7.22
C ILE A 189 1.89 -16.75 6.89
N ARG A 190 0.75 -16.06 6.85
CA ARG A 190 -0.53 -16.67 6.47
C ARG A 190 -0.68 -16.75 4.96
N HIS A 191 -0.38 -15.64 4.28
CA HIS A 191 -0.45 -15.54 2.82
C HIS A 191 0.87 -15.02 2.27
N LEU A 192 1.48 -15.76 1.34
CA LEU A 192 2.72 -15.39 0.65
C LEU A 192 2.41 -14.94 -0.77
N GLY A 193 2.86 -13.75 -1.11
CA GLY A 193 2.67 -13.17 -2.42
C GLY A 193 3.83 -12.26 -2.83
N TRP A 194 3.57 -11.41 -3.78
CA TRP A 194 4.57 -10.46 -4.28
C TRP A 194 3.93 -9.18 -4.78
N SER A 195 4.68 -8.08 -4.77
CA SER A 195 4.30 -6.82 -5.40
C SER A 195 5.04 -6.66 -6.73
N PHE A 196 4.34 -6.17 -7.73
CA PHE A 196 4.85 -6.11 -9.10
C PHE A 196 5.05 -4.68 -9.59
N HIS A 197 6.24 -4.43 -10.15
CA HIS A 197 6.61 -3.22 -10.86
C HIS A 197 7.58 -3.58 -11.99
N GLY A 198 7.09 -3.92 -13.17
CA GLY A 198 7.99 -4.33 -14.24
C GLY A 198 7.28 -4.77 -15.52
N ASP A 199 8.03 -5.42 -16.37
CA ASP A 199 7.54 -5.89 -17.66
C ASP A 199 6.71 -7.17 -17.53
N VAL A 200 5.68 -7.30 -18.38
CA VAL A 200 4.76 -8.45 -18.42
C VAL A 200 5.51 -9.78 -18.50
N GLU A 201 6.64 -9.82 -19.22
CA GLU A 201 7.45 -11.04 -19.34
C GLU A 201 7.94 -11.55 -17.98
N VAL A 202 8.38 -10.65 -17.10
CA VAL A 202 8.81 -11.02 -15.74
C VAL A 202 7.61 -11.46 -14.90
N PHE A 203 6.48 -10.77 -15.06
CA PHE A 203 5.23 -11.17 -14.40
C PHE A 203 4.85 -12.60 -14.77
N ASP A 204 4.84 -12.93 -16.06
CA ASP A 204 4.45 -14.24 -16.56
C ASP A 204 5.37 -15.35 -16.05
N GLN A 205 6.69 -15.10 -16.01
CA GLN A 205 7.66 -16.06 -15.51
C GLN A 205 7.49 -16.33 -14.00
N VAL A 206 7.28 -15.29 -13.19
CA VAL A 206 7.05 -15.46 -11.74
C VAL A 206 5.67 -16.06 -11.48
N LEU A 207 4.66 -15.68 -12.27
CA LEU A 207 3.33 -16.28 -12.20
C LEU A 207 3.34 -17.76 -12.55
N ALA A 208 4.14 -18.20 -13.55
CA ALA A 208 4.30 -19.60 -13.92
C ALA A 208 4.84 -20.46 -12.77
N MET A 209 5.54 -19.89 -11.80
CA MET A 209 5.96 -20.62 -10.58
C MET A 209 4.79 -20.98 -9.67
N HIS A 210 3.56 -20.48 -9.94
CA HIS A 210 2.39 -20.77 -9.12
C HIS A 210 2.10 -22.26 -8.97
N ASP A 211 2.40 -23.08 -9.97
CA ASP A 211 2.16 -24.52 -9.90
C ASP A 211 2.93 -25.21 -8.77
N THR A 212 4.08 -24.66 -8.39
CA THR A 212 4.93 -25.16 -7.29
C THR A 212 4.84 -24.31 -6.03
N VAL A 213 4.93 -23.00 -6.16
CA VAL A 213 4.96 -22.06 -5.02
C VAL A 213 3.58 -21.86 -4.40
N LYS A 214 2.51 -21.95 -5.21
CA LYS A 214 1.13 -21.65 -4.78
C LYS A 214 1.05 -20.24 -4.20
N TRP A 215 1.28 -19.23 -5.04
CA TRP A 215 1.10 -17.84 -4.67
C TRP A 215 -0.32 -17.58 -4.16
N ASP A 216 -0.45 -16.97 -3.01
CA ASP A 216 -1.76 -16.66 -2.43
C ASP A 216 -2.34 -15.39 -3.04
N PHE A 217 -1.48 -14.38 -3.29
CA PHE A 217 -1.91 -13.08 -3.81
C PHE A 217 -0.78 -12.36 -4.56
N VAL A 218 -1.18 -11.35 -5.34
CA VAL A 218 -0.23 -10.43 -6.02
C VAL A 218 -0.74 -9.00 -5.92
N GLN A 219 0.11 -8.10 -5.47
CA GLN A 219 -0.19 -6.67 -5.43
C GLN A 219 0.26 -6.03 -6.74
N ILE A 220 -0.69 -5.62 -7.57
CA ILE A 220 -0.45 -4.93 -8.83
C ILE A 220 -0.82 -3.45 -8.73
N GLN A 221 -0.15 -2.62 -9.53
CA GLN A 221 -0.55 -1.24 -9.72
C GLN A 221 -1.79 -1.20 -10.60
N LEU A 222 -2.94 -0.94 -9.99
CA LEU A 222 -4.22 -0.92 -10.66
C LEU A 222 -4.88 0.44 -10.45
N ASN A 223 -4.94 1.23 -11.50
CA ASN A 223 -5.62 2.51 -11.50
C ASN A 223 -6.27 2.75 -12.88
N TYR A 224 -7.21 3.67 -12.96
CA TYR A 224 -7.97 3.90 -14.18
C TYR A 224 -7.14 4.49 -15.35
N VAL A 225 -6.00 5.13 -15.04
CA VAL A 225 -5.12 5.72 -16.08
C VAL A 225 -4.31 4.60 -16.75
N ASP A 226 -3.73 3.69 -15.95
CA ASP A 226 -2.82 2.65 -16.42
C ASP A 226 -3.53 1.30 -16.66
N TRP A 227 -4.87 1.29 -16.71
CA TRP A 227 -5.63 0.06 -16.87
C TRP A 227 -5.23 -0.73 -18.13
N ARG A 228 -5.10 -0.05 -19.26
CA ARG A 228 -4.73 -0.66 -20.55
C ARG A 228 -3.41 -0.17 -21.11
N HIS A 229 -3.02 1.03 -20.78
CA HIS A 229 -1.93 1.77 -21.42
C HIS A 229 -1.02 2.37 -20.37
N ALA A 230 -0.35 1.53 -19.60
CA ALA A 230 0.63 2.00 -18.63
C ALA A 230 1.78 2.72 -19.33
N THR A 231 2.15 3.87 -18.80
CA THR A 231 3.38 4.57 -19.15
C THR A 231 4.52 4.11 -18.26
N GLY A 232 5.59 3.57 -18.84
CA GLY A 232 6.74 3.05 -18.10
C GLY A 232 6.67 1.54 -17.82
N ASN A 233 7.24 1.11 -16.69
CA ASN A 233 7.45 -0.31 -16.38
C ASN A 233 6.26 -1.02 -15.70
N ASN A 234 5.08 -0.39 -15.68
CA ASN A 234 3.88 -1.01 -15.11
C ASN A 234 2.83 -1.12 -16.19
N VAL A 235 2.75 -2.27 -16.78
CA VAL A 235 2.03 -2.39 -18.03
C VAL A 235 0.78 -3.23 -17.87
N ASN A 236 -0.32 -2.68 -18.41
CA ASN A 236 -1.52 -3.42 -18.70
C ASN A 236 -2.14 -4.13 -17.49
N ALA A 237 -2.62 -3.37 -16.52
CA ALA A 237 -3.27 -3.92 -15.33
C ALA A 237 -4.46 -4.84 -15.66
N GLU A 238 -5.16 -4.61 -16.78
CA GLU A 238 -6.23 -5.49 -17.27
C GLU A 238 -5.71 -6.90 -17.57
N TYR A 239 -4.55 -7.01 -18.21
CA TYR A 239 -3.89 -8.30 -18.47
C TYR A 239 -3.47 -8.97 -17.16
N LEU A 240 -2.73 -8.23 -16.31
CA LEU A 240 -2.23 -8.78 -15.05
C LEU A 240 -3.37 -9.30 -14.17
N TYR A 241 -4.41 -8.49 -14.00
CA TYR A 241 -5.61 -8.88 -13.24
C TYR A 241 -6.30 -10.12 -13.85
N GLY A 242 -6.43 -10.15 -15.18
CA GLY A 242 -7.03 -11.28 -15.89
C GLY A 242 -6.27 -12.60 -15.68
N GLU A 243 -4.93 -12.55 -15.70
CA GLU A 243 -4.09 -13.73 -15.50
C GLU A 243 -4.13 -14.27 -14.05
N LEU A 244 -4.21 -13.35 -13.08
CA LEU A 244 -4.39 -13.72 -11.67
C LEU A 244 -5.77 -14.35 -11.43
N ALA A 245 -6.83 -13.73 -11.97
CA ALA A 245 -8.19 -14.22 -11.82
C ALA A 245 -8.38 -15.64 -12.41
N LYS A 246 -7.78 -15.96 -13.57
CA LYS A 246 -7.80 -17.30 -14.16
C LYS A 246 -7.23 -18.38 -13.24
N ARG A 247 -6.32 -18.00 -12.34
CA ARG A 247 -5.64 -18.92 -11.41
C ARG A 247 -6.21 -18.85 -9.99
N ASN A 248 -7.27 -18.09 -9.79
CA ASN A 248 -7.87 -17.84 -8.47
C ASN A 248 -6.88 -17.25 -7.44
N ILE A 249 -5.91 -16.46 -7.91
CA ILE A 249 -4.95 -15.72 -7.08
C ILE A 249 -5.56 -14.37 -6.75
N ALA A 250 -5.48 -13.96 -5.46
CA ALA A 250 -6.02 -12.69 -4.98
C ALA A 250 -5.18 -11.48 -5.45
#